data_2ea4ebb571e387b4a3015db06668c9b8
#
_entry.id   2ea4ebb571e387b4a3015db06668c9b8
#
_cell.length_a   1.000
_cell.length_b   1.000
_cell.length_c   1.000
_cell.angle_alpha   90.00
_cell.angle_beta   90.00
_cell.angle_gamma   90.00
#
_symmetry.space_group_name_H-M   'P 1'
#
loop_
_entity.id
_entity.type
_entity.pdbx_description
1 polymer ?
#
loop_
_entity_poly.entity_id
_entity_poly.type
_entity_poly.pdbx_seq_one_letter_code
_entity_poly.pdbx_strand_id
1 'polypeptide(L)'
;YLSQRYSIPYREVAGLLTDIATEEIAHFEMIATIVHQLTRDLTPEEIKASNFGPYYIDHTLAVWPQAAGGVPQNACEFQSKGDPITDLMEDMAAEQKARTTYDNILRVVKDPDVVDPIRFLRAREVVHFQRFGEALRSVQDELNSKNFYAFNLSFDAKTFCAAPQPGAGPVSYTHLTLPT
;
A
#
# COMPACT_ATOMS: atom_id res chain seq x y z
N TYR A 1 -1.39 2.83 0.23
CA TYR A 1 -0.91 3.61 1.39
C TYR A 1 -0.49 5.03 0.96
N LEU A 2 0.31 5.16 -0.10
CA LEU A 2 0.73 6.48 -0.61
C LEU A 2 -0.44 7.36 -1.06
N SER A 3 -1.52 6.76 -1.53
CA SER A 3 -2.74 7.47 -1.95
C SER A 3 -3.63 7.84 -0.75
N GLN A 4 -3.83 6.92 0.18
CA GLN A 4 -4.70 7.08 1.35
C GLN A 4 -4.25 8.23 2.27
N ARG A 5 -2.93 8.43 2.43
CA ARG A 5 -2.37 9.47 3.31
C ARG A 5 -2.88 10.89 3.05
N TYR A 6 -3.32 11.17 1.81
CA TYR A 6 -3.83 12.50 1.45
C TYR A 6 -5.27 12.75 1.90
N SER A 7 -6.02 11.69 2.18
CA SER A 7 -7.41 11.76 2.64
C SER A 7 -7.60 11.48 4.12
N ILE A 8 -6.57 10.94 4.80
CA ILE A 8 -6.61 10.65 6.24
C ILE A 8 -6.52 11.95 7.05
N PRO A 9 -7.51 12.27 7.90
CA PRO A 9 -7.51 13.49 8.71
C PRO A 9 -6.61 13.41 9.96
N TYR A 10 -6.11 12.23 10.28
CA TYR A 10 -5.28 11.99 11.47
C TYR A 10 -3.80 12.05 11.09
N ARG A 11 -3.09 13.08 11.59
CA ARG A 11 -1.70 13.33 11.23
C ARG A 11 -0.77 12.15 11.54
N GLU A 12 -0.98 11.48 12.65
CA GLU A 12 -0.18 10.31 13.04
C GLU A 12 -0.39 9.14 12.10
N VAL A 13 -1.64 8.90 11.68
CA VAL A 13 -1.97 7.85 10.71
C VAL A 13 -1.42 8.19 9.33
N ALA A 14 -1.50 9.44 8.89
CA ALA A 14 -0.89 9.87 7.63
C ALA A 14 0.64 9.69 7.64
N GLY A 15 1.29 9.93 8.79
CA GLY A 15 2.70 9.64 9.00
C GLY A 15 3.02 8.16 8.91
N LEU A 16 2.21 7.32 9.58
CA LEU A 16 2.32 5.87 9.52
C LEU A 16 2.18 5.32 8.08
N LEU A 17 1.17 5.79 7.35
CA LEU A 17 0.97 5.41 5.94
C LEU A 17 2.18 5.78 5.07
N THR A 18 2.78 6.94 5.31
CA THR A 18 3.99 7.36 4.60
C THR A 18 5.18 6.45 4.92
N ASP A 19 5.37 6.11 6.18
CA ASP A 19 6.46 5.27 6.67
C ASP A 19 6.36 3.85 6.10
N ILE A 20 5.22 3.19 6.27
CA ILE A 20 5.00 1.84 5.73
C ILE A 20 5.07 1.85 4.19
N ALA A 21 4.46 2.82 3.51
CA ALA A 21 4.50 2.88 2.06
C ALA A 21 5.91 3.00 1.48
N THR A 22 6.80 3.73 2.14
CA THR A 22 8.21 3.81 1.71
C THR A 22 8.96 2.51 1.96
N GLU A 23 8.63 1.78 3.02
CA GLU A 23 9.15 0.44 3.27
C GLU A 23 8.66 -0.55 2.20
N GLU A 24 7.39 -0.48 1.79
CA GLU A 24 6.84 -1.33 0.72
C GLU A 24 7.51 -1.12 -0.65
N ILE A 25 7.98 0.09 -0.93
CA ILE A 25 8.81 0.34 -2.14
C ILE A 25 10.12 -0.45 -2.05
N ALA A 26 10.75 -0.52 -0.87
CA ALA A 26 11.94 -1.33 -0.67
C ALA A 26 11.63 -2.85 -0.75
N HIS A 27 10.49 -3.31 -0.26
CA HIS A 27 10.04 -4.69 -0.41
C HIS A 27 9.82 -5.05 -1.88
N PHE A 28 9.23 -4.16 -2.64
CA PHE A 28 9.09 -4.31 -4.09
C PHE A 28 10.47 -4.48 -4.78
N GLU A 29 11.45 -3.65 -4.42
CA GLU A 29 12.82 -3.75 -4.96
C GLU A 29 13.48 -5.08 -4.59
N MET A 30 13.29 -5.58 -3.36
CA MET A 30 13.81 -6.88 -2.94
C MET A 30 13.24 -8.01 -3.81
N ILE A 31 11.93 -8.03 -4.06
CA ILE A 31 11.30 -9.03 -4.92
C ILE A 31 11.81 -8.92 -6.36
N ALA A 32 11.91 -7.71 -6.89
CA ALA A 32 12.44 -7.48 -8.24
C ALA A 32 13.89 -7.96 -8.37
N THR A 33 14.70 -7.77 -7.35
CA THR A 33 16.09 -8.25 -7.29
C THR A 33 16.15 -9.78 -7.29
N ILE A 34 15.32 -10.46 -6.51
CA ILE A 34 15.22 -11.93 -6.52
C ILE A 34 14.86 -12.44 -7.92
N VAL A 35 13.83 -11.87 -8.55
CA VAL A 35 13.41 -12.24 -9.90
C VAL A 35 14.56 -12.02 -10.90
N HIS A 36 15.24 -10.87 -10.82
CA HIS A 36 16.37 -10.58 -11.68
C HIS A 36 17.51 -11.61 -11.50
N GLN A 37 17.88 -11.94 -10.27
CA GLN A 37 18.95 -12.90 -9.99
C GLN A 37 18.61 -14.31 -10.49
N LEU A 38 17.36 -14.74 -10.35
CA LEU A 38 16.90 -16.04 -10.82
C LEU A 38 16.84 -16.17 -12.34
N THR A 39 16.73 -15.06 -13.06
CA THR A 39 16.44 -15.06 -14.50
C THR A 39 17.54 -14.47 -15.37
N ARG A 40 18.55 -13.80 -14.80
CA ARG A 40 19.58 -13.06 -15.53
C ARG A 40 20.41 -13.92 -16.51
N ASP A 41 20.57 -15.20 -16.22
CA ASP A 41 21.39 -16.13 -17.02
C ASP A 41 20.53 -17.01 -17.97
N LEU A 42 19.21 -16.78 -18.03
CA LEU A 42 18.31 -17.48 -18.93
C LEU A 42 18.43 -16.98 -20.37
N THR A 43 18.41 -17.91 -21.31
CA THR A 43 18.31 -17.58 -22.73
C THR A 43 16.92 -17.02 -23.07
N PRO A 44 16.75 -16.28 -24.19
CA PRO A 44 15.44 -15.83 -24.65
C PRO A 44 14.43 -16.95 -24.83
N GLU A 45 14.87 -18.14 -25.25
CA GLU A 45 14.04 -19.33 -25.44
C GLU A 45 13.55 -19.87 -24.09
N GLU A 46 14.42 -19.92 -23.08
CA GLU A 46 14.05 -20.33 -21.73
C GLU A 46 13.08 -19.33 -21.08
N ILE A 47 13.29 -18.02 -21.26
CA ILE A 47 12.37 -16.99 -20.80
C ILE A 47 10.99 -17.17 -21.43
N LYS A 48 10.93 -17.38 -22.76
CA LYS A 48 9.66 -17.62 -23.48
C LYS A 48 8.95 -18.88 -23.03
N ALA A 49 9.72 -19.93 -22.70
CA ALA A 49 9.17 -21.20 -22.22
C ALA A 49 8.74 -21.16 -20.75
N SER A 50 9.18 -20.16 -19.99
CA SER A 50 8.88 -19.97 -18.58
C SER A 50 7.70 -19.02 -18.35
N ASN A 51 7.20 -18.98 -17.11
CA ASN A 51 6.21 -17.99 -16.69
C ASN A 51 6.77 -16.57 -16.55
N PHE A 52 8.07 -16.36 -16.79
CA PHE A 52 8.72 -15.06 -16.74
C PHE A 52 8.65 -14.29 -18.07
N GLY A 53 8.15 -14.90 -19.14
CA GLY A 53 8.03 -14.27 -20.44
C GLY A 53 7.40 -12.87 -20.40
N PRO A 54 6.27 -12.65 -19.72
CA PRO A 54 5.60 -11.34 -19.65
C PRO A 54 6.47 -10.24 -19.02
N TYR A 55 7.44 -10.59 -18.17
CA TYR A 55 8.32 -9.62 -17.51
C TYR A 55 9.46 -9.12 -18.40
N TYR A 56 9.82 -9.89 -19.45
CA TYR A 56 11.00 -9.63 -20.29
C TYR A 56 10.68 -9.38 -21.74
N ILE A 57 9.76 -10.15 -22.35
CA ILE A 57 9.53 -10.14 -23.81
C ILE A 57 9.05 -8.78 -24.28
N ASP A 58 8.08 -8.19 -23.60
CA ASP A 58 7.50 -6.91 -23.98
C ASP A 58 8.32 -5.71 -23.51
N HIS A 59 9.17 -5.91 -22.50
CA HIS A 59 9.91 -4.84 -21.83
C HIS A 59 11.43 -4.99 -21.97
N THR A 60 11.89 -5.84 -22.89
CA THR A 60 13.28 -6.10 -23.19
C THR A 60 14.06 -6.70 -22.00
N LEU A 61 15.11 -6.02 -21.54
CA LEU A 61 15.95 -6.47 -20.42
C LEU A 61 15.52 -5.94 -19.05
N ALA A 62 14.51 -5.08 -19.01
CA ALA A 62 14.02 -4.49 -17.77
C ALA A 62 12.94 -5.35 -17.12
N VAL A 63 13.04 -5.54 -15.80
CA VAL A 63 11.96 -6.13 -15.01
C VAL A 63 10.82 -5.12 -14.90
N TRP A 64 9.61 -5.57 -15.21
CA TRP A 64 8.42 -4.75 -15.16
C TRP A 64 7.51 -5.16 -14.00
N PRO A 65 7.04 -4.21 -13.16
CA PRO A 65 6.14 -4.54 -12.05
C PRO A 65 4.76 -4.95 -12.57
N GLN A 66 4.34 -6.16 -12.21
CA GLN A 66 3.01 -6.67 -12.49
C GLN A 66 2.64 -7.80 -11.52
N ALA A 67 1.34 -8.11 -11.42
CA ALA A 67 0.88 -9.23 -10.63
C ALA A 67 1.37 -10.57 -11.23
N ALA A 68 1.43 -11.62 -10.39
CA ALA A 68 1.89 -12.95 -10.80
C ALA A 68 1.10 -13.54 -11.98
N GLY A 69 -0.15 -13.12 -12.19
CA GLY A 69 -0.97 -13.50 -13.35
C GLY A 69 -0.64 -12.73 -14.63
N GLY A 70 0.39 -11.87 -14.63
CA GLY A 70 0.77 -11.06 -15.79
C GLY A 70 -0.04 -9.79 -15.99
N VAL A 71 -0.86 -9.41 -15.02
CA VAL A 71 -1.61 -8.14 -15.05
C VAL A 71 -0.69 -7.00 -14.67
N PRO A 72 -0.47 -5.99 -15.54
CA PRO A 72 0.36 -4.83 -15.21
C PRO A 72 -0.19 -4.06 -14.02
N GLN A 73 0.69 -3.37 -13.30
CA GLN A 73 0.27 -2.44 -12.24
C GLN A 73 -0.70 -1.39 -12.82
N ASN A 74 -1.84 -1.24 -12.16
CA ASN A 74 -2.89 -0.34 -12.59
C ASN A 74 -3.41 0.50 -11.41
N ALA A 75 -3.36 1.81 -11.54
CA ALA A 75 -3.84 2.73 -10.51
C ALA A 75 -5.35 2.59 -10.22
N CYS A 76 -6.14 2.03 -11.13
CA CYS A 76 -7.56 1.75 -10.90
C CYS A 76 -7.80 0.70 -9.79
N GLU A 77 -6.78 -0.07 -9.44
CA GLU A 77 -6.86 -1.09 -8.39
C GLU A 77 -6.50 -0.54 -7.00
N PHE A 78 -6.13 0.72 -6.89
CA PHE A 78 -5.81 1.33 -5.61
C PHE A 78 -7.04 1.37 -4.69
N GLN A 79 -6.87 0.81 -3.51
CA GLN A 79 -7.88 0.79 -2.47
C GLN A 79 -7.72 2.03 -1.58
N SER A 80 -8.34 3.12 -1.97
CA SER A 80 -8.34 4.39 -1.24
C SER A 80 -9.72 5.00 -1.33
N LYS A 81 -10.51 4.86 -0.27
CA LYS A 81 -11.90 5.31 -0.21
C LYS A 81 -12.03 6.67 0.48
N GLY A 82 -11.00 7.09 1.20
CA GLY A 82 -11.01 8.33 1.98
C GLY A 82 -11.76 8.21 3.31
N ASP A 83 -12.15 7.01 3.70
CA ASP A 83 -12.70 6.70 5.02
C ASP A 83 -11.62 6.00 5.86
N PRO A 84 -11.21 6.57 7.01
CA PRO A 84 -10.11 6.04 7.78
C PRO A 84 -10.30 4.59 8.26
N ILE A 85 -11.52 4.22 8.64
CA ILE A 85 -11.81 2.85 9.11
C ILE A 85 -11.73 1.87 7.94
N THR A 86 -12.37 2.21 6.82
CA THR A 86 -12.38 1.38 5.62
C THR A 86 -10.96 1.17 5.08
N ASP A 87 -10.20 2.26 4.94
CA ASP A 87 -8.86 2.23 4.38
C ASP A 87 -7.89 1.43 5.28
N LEU A 88 -7.90 1.65 6.60
CA LEU A 88 -7.06 0.89 7.53
C LEU A 88 -7.44 -0.60 7.62
N MET A 89 -8.71 -0.96 7.49
CA MET A 89 -9.12 -2.36 7.40
C MET A 89 -8.63 -3.03 6.13
N GLU A 90 -8.68 -2.34 5.01
CA GLU A 90 -8.13 -2.84 3.74
C GLU A 90 -6.61 -3.01 3.83
N ASP A 91 -5.91 -2.05 4.46
CA ASP A 91 -4.47 -2.13 4.69
C ASP A 91 -4.11 -3.37 5.52
N MET A 92 -4.81 -3.60 6.63
CA MET A 92 -4.62 -4.81 7.43
C MET A 92 -4.89 -6.09 6.64
N ALA A 93 -5.91 -6.09 5.79
CA ALA A 93 -6.22 -7.23 4.93
C ALA A 93 -5.13 -7.45 3.87
N ALA A 94 -4.57 -6.37 3.31
CA ALA A 94 -3.47 -6.42 2.35
C ALA A 94 -2.21 -7.06 2.98
N GLU A 95 -1.82 -6.61 4.18
CA GLU A 95 -0.68 -7.17 4.92
C GLU A 95 -0.85 -8.68 5.22
N GLN A 96 -2.06 -9.09 5.60
CA GLN A 96 -2.32 -10.51 5.84
C GLN A 96 -2.32 -11.34 4.57
N LYS A 97 -2.78 -10.81 3.44
CA LYS A 97 -2.69 -11.47 2.14
C LYS A 97 -1.23 -11.64 1.73
N ALA A 98 -0.40 -10.60 1.85
CA ALA A 98 1.03 -10.65 1.57
C ALA A 98 1.76 -11.67 2.47
N ARG A 99 1.53 -11.62 3.78
CA ARG A 99 2.09 -12.59 4.74
C ARG A 99 1.74 -14.04 4.35
N THR A 100 0.48 -14.30 4.00
CA THR A 100 0.03 -15.64 3.58
C THR A 100 0.70 -16.07 2.28
N THR A 101 0.89 -15.15 1.34
CA THR A 101 1.61 -15.40 0.09
C THR A 101 3.06 -15.80 0.38
N TYR A 102 3.77 -15.08 1.26
CA TYR A 102 5.11 -15.42 1.67
C TYR A 102 5.19 -16.78 2.40
N ASP A 103 4.23 -17.10 3.27
CA ASP A 103 4.13 -18.42 3.88
C ASP A 103 4.00 -19.54 2.82
N ASN A 104 3.22 -19.32 1.77
CA ASN A 104 3.06 -20.27 0.68
C ASN A 104 4.33 -20.44 -0.15
N ILE A 105 5.04 -19.35 -0.43
CA ILE A 105 6.35 -19.40 -1.10
C ILE A 105 7.34 -20.22 -0.27
N LEU A 106 7.44 -19.94 1.04
CA LEU A 106 8.35 -20.63 1.95
C LEU A 106 8.08 -22.14 2.10
N ARG A 107 6.86 -22.60 1.78
CA ARG A 107 6.53 -24.06 1.78
C ARG A 107 7.11 -24.79 0.58
N VAL A 108 7.31 -24.12 -0.54
CA VAL A 108 7.70 -24.76 -1.80
C VAL A 108 9.13 -24.44 -2.21
N VAL A 109 9.67 -23.30 -1.82
CA VAL A 109 11.03 -22.87 -2.17
C VAL A 109 12.03 -23.37 -1.12
N LYS A 110 13.19 -23.85 -1.57
CA LYS A 110 14.27 -24.35 -0.71
C LYS A 110 15.59 -23.59 -0.91
N ASP A 111 15.70 -22.80 -1.95
CA ASP A 111 16.87 -21.99 -2.24
C ASP A 111 17.06 -20.95 -1.14
N PRO A 112 18.18 -20.95 -0.40
CA PRO A 112 18.43 -20.00 0.68
C PRO A 112 18.45 -18.54 0.21
N ASP A 113 18.90 -18.28 -1.02
CA ASP A 113 18.96 -16.93 -1.59
C ASP A 113 17.57 -16.35 -1.85
N VAL A 114 16.55 -17.21 -1.92
CA VAL A 114 15.13 -16.81 -1.99
C VAL A 114 14.48 -16.87 -0.61
N VAL A 115 14.73 -17.94 0.14
CA VAL A 115 14.08 -18.21 1.44
C VAL A 115 14.37 -17.13 2.46
N ASP A 116 15.63 -16.67 2.58
CA ASP A 116 16.01 -15.73 3.62
C ASP A 116 15.41 -14.32 3.41
N PRO A 117 15.44 -13.72 2.20
CA PRO A 117 14.73 -12.47 1.94
C PRO A 117 13.21 -12.59 2.14
N ILE A 118 12.60 -13.69 1.69
CA ILE A 118 11.15 -13.90 1.87
C ILE A 118 10.78 -14.05 3.35
N ARG A 119 11.62 -14.68 4.17
CA ARG A 119 11.40 -14.72 5.64
C ARG A 119 11.44 -13.34 6.27
N PHE A 120 12.36 -12.49 5.81
CA PHE A 120 12.44 -11.11 6.26
C PHE A 120 11.15 -10.35 5.89
N LEU A 121 10.75 -10.37 4.62
CA LEU A 121 9.52 -9.72 4.15
C LEU A 121 8.31 -10.21 4.93
N ARG A 122 8.16 -11.52 5.09
CA ARG A 122 7.08 -12.10 5.90
C ARG A 122 7.02 -11.55 7.33
N ALA A 123 8.17 -11.35 7.96
CA ALA A 123 8.23 -10.77 9.30
C ALA A 123 7.82 -9.29 9.31
N ARG A 124 8.13 -8.55 8.25
CA ARG A 124 7.72 -7.15 8.11
C ARG A 124 6.20 -7.00 7.97
N GLU A 125 5.54 -7.88 7.19
CA GLU A 125 4.08 -7.86 7.05
C GLU A 125 3.36 -8.03 8.40
N VAL A 126 3.94 -8.82 9.33
CA VAL A 126 3.38 -8.94 10.70
C VAL A 126 3.48 -7.62 11.45
N VAL A 127 4.59 -6.90 11.31
CA VAL A 127 4.78 -5.60 11.96
C VAL A 127 3.86 -4.54 11.36
N HIS A 128 3.73 -4.50 10.03
CA HIS A 128 2.82 -3.58 9.35
C HIS A 128 1.37 -3.81 9.77
N PHE A 129 0.92 -5.06 9.78
CA PHE A 129 -0.41 -5.44 10.28
C PHE A 129 -0.66 -4.94 11.70
N GLN A 130 0.31 -5.11 12.62
CA GLN A 130 0.19 -4.63 13.99
C GLN A 130 0.08 -3.11 14.05
N ARG A 131 0.93 -2.39 13.31
CA ARG A 131 0.93 -0.92 13.27
C ARG A 131 -0.38 -0.37 12.70
N PHE A 132 -0.90 -0.95 11.63
CA PHE A 132 -2.22 -0.59 11.10
C PHE A 132 -3.35 -0.90 12.09
N GLY A 133 -3.26 -2.02 12.81
CA GLY A 133 -4.24 -2.36 13.85
C GLY A 133 -4.23 -1.38 15.04
N GLU A 134 -3.06 -0.90 15.44
CA GLU A 134 -2.92 0.16 16.45
C GLU A 134 -3.51 1.49 15.97
N ALA A 135 -3.24 1.86 14.72
CA ALA A 135 -3.80 3.05 14.09
C ALA A 135 -5.33 2.96 13.99
N LEU A 136 -5.86 1.81 13.57
CA LEU A 136 -7.30 1.56 13.50
C LEU A 136 -7.97 1.73 14.88
N ARG A 137 -7.36 1.18 15.92
CA ARG A 137 -7.87 1.36 17.30
C ARG A 137 -7.87 2.82 17.70
N SER A 138 -6.78 3.54 17.48
CA SER A 138 -6.68 4.97 17.79
C SER A 138 -7.77 5.80 17.09
N VAL A 139 -8.02 5.52 15.81
CA VAL A 139 -9.09 6.18 15.05
C VAL A 139 -10.47 5.82 15.62
N GLN A 140 -10.72 4.56 15.95
CA GLN A 140 -11.98 4.13 16.55
C GLN A 140 -12.22 4.79 17.91
N ASP A 141 -11.19 4.87 18.76
CA ASP A 141 -11.29 5.52 20.07
C ASP A 141 -11.60 7.02 19.92
N GLU A 142 -10.99 7.70 18.97
CA GLU A 142 -11.26 9.13 18.69
C GLU A 142 -12.71 9.33 18.18
N LEU A 143 -13.19 8.49 17.27
CA LEU A 143 -14.57 8.52 16.77
C LEU A 143 -15.57 8.20 17.86
N ASN A 144 -15.28 7.19 18.71
CA ASN A 144 -16.11 6.82 19.85
C ASN A 144 -16.22 7.96 20.88
N SER A 145 -15.11 8.65 21.16
CA SER A 145 -15.09 9.77 22.11
C SER A 145 -15.99 10.93 21.68
N LYS A 146 -16.20 11.08 20.36
CA LYS A 146 -17.05 12.11 19.74
C LYS A 146 -18.41 11.59 19.31
N ASN A 147 -18.68 10.34 19.53
CA ASN A 147 -19.90 9.64 19.05
C ASN A 147 -20.10 9.74 17.53
N PHE A 148 -19.03 9.78 16.77
CA PHE A 148 -19.00 9.81 15.30
C PHE A 148 -18.62 8.45 14.73
N TYR A 149 -19.56 7.57 14.52
CA TYR A 149 -19.30 6.32 13.82
C TYR A 149 -19.40 6.51 12.31
N ALA A 150 -18.47 5.92 11.59
CA ALA A 150 -18.49 5.78 10.15
C ALA A 150 -18.52 7.12 9.37
N PHE A 151 -18.01 8.20 9.95
CA PHE A 151 -17.82 9.46 9.23
C PHE A 151 -16.39 9.61 8.74
N ASN A 152 -16.25 9.97 7.49
CA ASN A 152 -15.00 10.50 7.00
C ASN A 152 -14.93 11.99 7.34
N LEU A 153 -14.22 12.31 8.41
CA LEU A 153 -14.06 13.70 8.88
C LEU A 153 -13.48 14.64 7.82
N SER A 154 -12.76 14.12 6.82
CA SER A 154 -12.23 14.94 5.74
C SER A 154 -13.32 15.47 4.80
N PHE A 155 -14.42 14.74 4.62
CA PHE A 155 -15.58 15.20 3.87
C PHE A 155 -16.54 16.00 4.73
N ASP A 156 -16.71 15.61 5.98
CA ASP A 156 -17.68 16.21 6.89
C ASP A 156 -17.16 17.48 7.58
N ALA A 157 -15.85 17.69 7.59
CA ALA A 157 -15.25 18.92 8.15
C ALA A 157 -15.83 20.20 7.53
N LYS A 158 -16.26 20.16 6.27
CA LYS A 158 -16.94 21.28 5.63
C LYS A 158 -18.35 21.55 6.19
N THR A 159 -19.00 20.51 6.68
CA THR A 159 -20.35 20.60 7.24
C THR A 159 -20.32 21.00 8.71
N PHE A 160 -19.31 20.58 9.44
CA PHE A 160 -19.14 20.89 10.87
C PHE A 160 -18.43 22.22 11.13
N CYS A 161 -17.61 22.70 10.19
CA CYS A 161 -17.00 24.04 10.26
C CYS A 161 -17.94 25.15 9.77
N ALA A 162 -19.15 24.83 9.33
CA ALA A 162 -20.13 25.80 8.81
C ALA A 162 -20.92 26.57 9.88
N ALA A 163 -20.64 26.38 11.18
CA ALA A 163 -21.06 27.35 12.18
C ALA A 163 -20.07 28.53 12.14
N PRO A 164 -20.46 29.73 11.67
CA PRO A 164 -19.57 30.88 11.62
C PRO A 164 -19.08 31.16 13.03
N GLN A 165 -17.79 31.02 13.26
CA GLN A 165 -17.19 31.63 14.43
C GLN A 165 -17.41 33.15 14.27
N PRO A 166 -17.98 33.83 15.25
CA PRO A 166 -18.13 35.30 15.18
C PRO A 166 -16.75 35.92 15.04
N GLY A 167 -16.43 36.45 13.84
CA GLY A 167 -15.18 37.14 13.58
C GLY A 167 -14.17 36.47 12.64
N ALA A 168 -14.42 35.26 12.17
CA ALA A 168 -13.57 34.65 11.14
C ALA A 168 -14.03 35.13 9.74
N GLY A 169 -13.19 35.93 9.09
CA GLY A 169 -13.37 36.27 7.68
C GLY A 169 -13.37 35.02 6.77
N PRO A 170 -13.87 35.15 5.53
CA PRO A 170 -14.00 34.04 4.62
C PRO A 170 -12.63 33.41 4.37
N VAL A 171 -12.50 32.10 4.68
CA VAL A 171 -11.33 31.32 4.33
C VAL A 171 -11.35 31.15 2.81
N SER A 172 -10.47 31.85 2.12
CA SER A 172 -10.26 31.68 0.69
C SER A 172 -9.57 30.34 0.43
N TYR A 173 -10.31 29.37 -0.10
CA TYR A 173 -9.72 28.18 -0.67
C TYR A 173 -9.14 28.54 -2.03
N THR A 174 -7.84 28.68 -2.10
CA THR A 174 -7.16 28.65 -3.40
C THR A 174 -7.33 27.27 -3.99
N HIS A 175 -8.13 27.17 -5.05
CA HIS A 175 -8.17 25.96 -5.87
C HIS A 175 -6.78 25.74 -6.44
N LEU A 176 -6.14 24.65 -6.04
CA LEU A 176 -5.01 24.09 -6.77
C LEU A 176 -5.57 23.58 -8.10
N THR A 177 -5.52 24.41 -9.13
CA THR A 177 -5.70 23.93 -10.50
C THR A 177 -4.46 23.14 -10.84
N LEU A 178 -4.64 21.84 -11.11
CA LEU A 178 -3.61 21.02 -11.70
C LEU A 178 -3.24 21.63 -13.06
N PRO A 179 -1.95 21.75 -13.39
CA PRO A 179 -1.55 22.17 -14.73
C PRO A 179 -2.00 21.11 -15.73
N THR A 180 -2.65 21.56 -16.78
CA THR A 180 -3.05 20.77 -17.95
C THR A 180 -1.85 20.28 -18.73
#